data_1af56612247ae79239e43e9ab5a2d86b
#
_entry.id   1af56612247ae79239e43e9ab5a2d86b
#
_cell.length_a   1.000
_cell.length_b   1.000
_cell.length_c   1.000
_cell.angle_alpha   90.00
_cell.angle_beta   90.00
_cell.angle_gamma   90.00
#
_symmetry.space_group_name_H-M   'P 1'
#
loop_
_entity.id
_entity.type
_entity.pdbx_description
1 polymer ?
#
loop_
_entity_poly.entity_id
_entity_poly.type
_entity_poly.pdbx_seq_one_letter_code
_entity_poly.pdbx_strand_id
1 'polypeptide(L)'
;GLIKQTFKEAQRFHNQSMEFKNSVLMNSHNNGYMGMGRYNVRTSRASDPNAKLDMNEAFFVKRERSADDPLVKSRTRFAGPNEWPKNFPGFKEKILEYTDAIDKLAKQLLAPLAISLDMPASTFENAFWESQFSFRLSHYPAVKDQIKNQYGIAPHTDSNFLTFLAQSE
;
A
#
# COMPACT_ATOMS: atom_id res chain seq x y z
N GLY A 1 -20.53 3.23 -1.23
CA GLY A 1 -19.78 2.21 -1.98
C GLY A 1 -18.54 1.73 -1.21
N LEU A 2 -17.83 0.75 -1.73
CA LEU A 2 -16.71 0.05 -1.08
C LEU A 2 -15.55 1.01 -0.74
N ILE A 3 -15.18 1.92 -1.65
CA ILE A 3 -14.14 2.95 -1.41
C ILE A 3 -14.43 3.74 -0.14
N LYS A 4 -15.67 4.24 0.02
CA LYS A 4 -16.05 5.01 1.22
C LYS A 4 -15.96 4.18 2.51
N GLN A 5 -16.30 2.90 2.44
CA GLN A 5 -16.15 1.99 3.59
C GLN A 5 -14.67 1.75 3.93
N THR A 6 -13.82 1.60 2.92
CA THR A 6 -12.37 1.46 3.11
C THR A 6 -11.74 2.69 3.76
N PHE A 7 -12.15 3.90 3.35
CA PHE A 7 -11.72 5.13 4.03
C PHE A 7 -12.18 5.20 5.49
N LYS A 8 -13.40 4.73 5.80
CA LYS A 8 -13.85 4.64 7.20
C LYS A 8 -12.99 3.69 8.03
N GLU A 9 -12.59 2.55 7.46
CA GLU A 9 -11.69 1.62 8.14
C GLU A 9 -10.29 2.21 8.31
N ALA A 10 -9.76 2.92 7.31
CA ALA A 10 -8.50 3.64 7.41
C ALA A 10 -8.55 4.68 8.55
N GLN A 11 -9.58 5.50 8.61
CA GLN A 11 -9.79 6.47 9.67
C GLN A 11 -9.92 5.80 11.04
N ARG A 12 -10.69 4.70 11.13
CA ARG A 12 -10.87 3.92 12.36
C ARG A 12 -9.53 3.37 12.88
N PHE A 13 -8.65 2.90 11.98
CA PHE A 13 -7.33 2.41 12.33
C PHE A 13 -6.39 3.55 12.78
N HIS A 14 -6.29 4.62 12.00
CA HIS A 14 -5.37 5.72 12.29
C HIS A 14 -5.77 6.52 13.55
N ASN A 15 -7.04 6.49 13.94
CA ASN A 15 -7.54 7.08 15.18
C ASN A 15 -7.26 6.23 16.44
N GLN A 16 -6.69 5.02 16.30
CA GLN A 16 -6.31 4.21 17.45
C GLN A 16 -5.09 4.78 18.18
N SER A 17 -4.91 4.35 19.43
CA SER A 17 -3.73 4.72 20.22
C SER A 17 -2.43 4.29 19.55
N MET A 18 -1.34 4.95 19.86
CA MET A 18 -0.02 4.57 19.36
C MET A 18 0.38 3.15 19.81
N GLU A 19 -0.01 2.75 21.03
CA GLU A 19 0.21 1.39 21.52
C GLU A 19 -0.48 0.36 20.62
N PHE A 20 -1.76 0.60 20.27
CA PHE A 20 -2.50 -0.27 19.37
C PHE A 20 -1.85 -0.34 17.98
N LYS A 21 -1.53 0.79 17.37
CA LYS A 21 -0.86 0.83 16.05
C LYS A 21 0.51 0.15 16.08
N ASN A 22 1.27 0.34 17.14
CA ASN A 22 2.58 -0.30 17.32
C ASN A 22 2.49 -1.82 17.57
N SER A 23 1.36 -2.36 17.97
CA SER A 23 1.18 -3.81 18.11
C SER A 23 1.23 -4.56 16.77
N VAL A 24 1.11 -3.84 15.66
CA VAL A 24 1.15 -4.36 14.28
C VAL A 24 2.20 -3.62 13.44
N LEU A 25 3.36 -3.35 14.04
CA LEU A 25 4.47 -2.70 13.34
C LEU A 25 4.85 -3.46 12.07
N MET A 26 5.31 -2.73 11.09
CA MET A 26 5.79 -3.25 9.81
C MET A 26 6.84 -4.33 10.02
N ASN A 27 6.60 -5.50 9.44
CA ASN A 27 7.51 -6.64 9.47
C ASN A 27 8.57 -6.58 8.35
N SER A 28 9.43 -7.59 8.28
CA SER A 28 10.48 -7.70 7.26
C SER A 28 9.97 -7.83 5.82
N HIS A 29 8.69 -8.15 5.64
CA HIS A 29 8.02 -8.19 4.33
C HIS A 29 7.37 -6.88 3.94
N ASN A 30 7.57 -5.82 4.72
CA ASN A 30 6.92 -4.51 4.58
C ASN A 30 5.38 -4.60 4.65
N ASN A 31 4.85 -5.42 5.55
CA ASN A 31 3.43 -5.51 5.90
C ASN A 31 3.23 -4.98 7.31
N GLY A 32 2.15 -4.23 7.54
CA GLY A 32 1.83 -3.67 8.84
C GLY A 32 1.98 -2.15 8.91
N TYR A 33 2.04 -1.63 10.12
CA TYR A 33 2.03 -0.21 10.41
C TYR A 33 3.41 0.44 10.30
N MET A 34 3.49 1.50 9.53
CA MET A 34 4.62 2.42 9.43
C MET A 34 4.26 3.73 10.11
N GLY A 35 4.95 4.04 11.19
CA GLY A 35 4.74 5.29 11.95
C GLY A 35 5.25 6.54 11.26
N MET A 36 4.79 7.68 11.74
CA MET A 36 5.16 9.01 11.28
C MET A 36 6.66 9.24 11.30
N GLY A 37 7.20 9.90 10.26
CA GLY A 37 8.60 10.31 10.23
C GLY A 37 9.62 9.17 10.18
N ARG A 38 9.21 7.95 9.81
CA ARG A 38 10.10 6.80 9.71
C ARG A 38 10.62 6.52 8.30
N TYR A 39 10.07 7.19 7.31
CA TYR A 39 10.40 6.95 5.91
C TYR A 39 10.85 8.23 5.21
N ASN A 40 11.75 8.05 4.26
CA ASN A 40 12.15 9.08 3.32
C ASN A 40 12.46 8.39 1.98
N VAL A 41 11.89 8.87 0.90
CA VAL A 41 12.10 8.33 -0.47
C VAL A 41 13.45 8.78 -1.00
N ARG A 42 14.54 8.10 -0.58
CA ARG A 42 15.92 8.44 -0.98
C ARG A 42 16.38 7.83 -2.30
N THR A 43 15.69 6.80 -2.78
CA THR A 43 16.12 6.00 -3.94
C THR A 43 15.47 6.40 -5.24
N SER A 44 14.53 7.33 -5.23
CA SER A 44 13.87 7.85 -6.43
C SER A 44 14.75 8.87 -7.15
N ARG A 45 14.76 8.82 -8.49
CA ARG A 45 15.43 9.85 -9.33
C ARG A 45 14.82 11.24 -9.15
N ALA A 46 13.57 11.32 -8.72
CA ALA A 46 12.86 12.58 -8.45
C ALA A 46 13.02 13.05 -6.99
N SER A 47 13.80 12.33 -6.16
CA SER A 47 13.93 12.68 -4.74
C SER A 47 14.64 14.03 -4.55
N ASP A 48 14.15 14.80 -3.58
CA ASP A 48 14.85 15.98 -3.07
C ASP A 48 15.92 15.51 -2.06
N PRO A 49 17.22 15.73 -2.33
CA PRO A 49 18.31 15.34 -1.43
C PRO A 49 18.26 16.04 -0.07
N ASN A 50 17.54 17.18 0.01
CA ASN A 50 17.35 17.95 1.24
C ASN A 50 16.02 17.64 1.95
N ALA A 51 15.23 16.71 1.40
CA ALA A 51 13.95 16.34 2.02
C ALA A 51 14.15 15.83 3.44
N LYS A 52 13.33 16.33 4.35
CA LYS A 52 13.19 15.80 5.70
C LYS A 52 12.37 14.51 5.66
N LEU A 53 12.26 13.84 6.79
CA LEU A 53 11.41 12.64 6.89
C LEU A 53 9.96 12.96 6.53
N ASP A 54 9.33 12.05 5.80
CA ASP A 54 7.95 12.20 5.34
C ASP A 54 6.95 12.28 6.52
N MET A 55 6.04 13.24 6.45
CA MET A 55 5.02 13.50 7.46
C MET A 55 3.73 12.75 7.14
N ASN A 56 3.84 11.44 7.09
CA ASN A 56 2.70 10.54 6.96
C ASN A 56 2.92 9.27 7.80
N GLU A 57 1.84 8.61 8.08
CA GLU A 57 1.82 7.25 8.61
C GLU A 57 0.99 6.38 7.69
N ALA A 58 1.23 5.07 7.67
CA ALA A 58 0.51 4.18 6.79
C ALA A 58 0.40 2.77 7.35
N PHE A 59 -0.66 2.06 6.95
CA PHE A 59 -0.79 0.63 7.16
C PHE A 59 -0.69 -0.08 5.81
N PHE A 60 0.25 -1.02 5.70
CA PHE A 60 0.55 -1.73 4.46
C PHE A 60 0.01 -3.15 4.47
N VAL A 61 -0.63 -3.50 3.37
CA VAL A 61 -1.18 -4.83 3.12
C VAL A 61 -0.74 -5.30 1.75
N LYS A 62 -0.41 -6.58 1.66
CA LYS A 62 -0.11 -7.26 0.39
C LYS A 62 -1.12 -8.39 0.15
N ARG A 63 -0.95 -9.10 -0.95
CA ARG A 63 -1.74 -10.30 -1.22
C ARG A 63 -1.68 -11.23 0.00
N GLU A 64 -2.86 -11.60 0.51
CA GLU A 64 -2.95 -12.51 1.65
C GLU A 64 -2.40 -13.88 1.24
N ARG A 65 -1.43 -14.37 2.01
CA ARG A 65 -0.76 -15.65 1.77
C ARG A 65 -0.72 -16.46 3.06
N SER A 66 -0.94 -17.76 2.93
CA SER A 66 -0.75 -18.69 4.05
C SER A 66 0.74 -18.95 4.29
N ALA A 67 1.09 -19.44 5.47
CA ALA A 67 2.45 -19.90 5.76
C ALA A 67 2.91 -21.04 4.84
N ASP A 68 1.97 -21.78 4.26
CA ASP A 68 2.22 -22.89 3.34
C ASP A 68 2.37 -22.47 1.88
N ASP A 69 2.12 -21.23 1.54
CA ASP A 69 2.30 -20.69 0.19
C ASP A 69 3.76 -20.91 -0.30
N PRO A 70 3.96 -21.43 -1.52
CA PRO A 70 5.30 -21.68 -2.06
C PRO A 70 6.20 -20.44 -2.08
N LEU A 71 5.66 -19.26 -2.34
CA LEU A 71 6.43 -18.00 -2.35
C LEU A 71 6.85 -17.59 -0.94
N VAL A 72 6.04 -17.88 0.08
CA VAL A 72 6.40 -17.65 1.49
C VAL A 72 7.49 -18.64 1.91
N LYS A 73 7.34 -19.93 1.59
CA LYS A 73 8.35 -20.98 1.89
C LYS A 73 9.68 -20.72 1.20
N SER A 74 9.68 -20.23 -0.04
CA SER A 74 10.90 -19.87 -0.78
C SER A 74 11.49 -18.52 -0.35
N ARG A 75 10.89 -17.83 0.63
CA ARG A 75 11.31 -16.51 1.11
C ARG A 75 11.37 -15.47 -0.01
N THR A 76 10.47 -15.55 -0.98
CA THR A 76 10.37 -14.55 -2.04
C THR A 76 10.14 -13.18 -1.42
N ARG A 77 10.88 -12.20 -1.90
CA ARG A 77 10.83 -10.82 -1.37
C ARG A 77 9.38 -10.30 -1.39
N PHE A 78 8.95 -9.74 -0.27
CA PHE A 78 7.60 -9.19 -0.05
C PHE A 78 6.45 -10.22 -0.05
N ALA A 79 6.71 -11.51 -0.25
CA ALA A 79 5.74 -12.57 -0.06
C ALA A 79 5.79 -13.04 1.40
N GLY A 80 4.92 -12.53 2.23
CA GLY A 80 4.84 -12.88 3.63
C GLY A 80 3.47 -12.56 4.21
N PRO A 81 3.18 -13.02 5.43
CA PRO A 81 1.90 -12.78 6.07
C PRO A 81 1.69 -11.28 6.32
N ASN A 82 0.44 -10.86 6.24
CA ASN A 82 0.04 -9.54 6.68
C ASN A 82 -0.03 -9.47 8.22
N GLU A 83 0.27 -8.30 8.76
CA GLU A 83 0.11 -8.01 10.19
C GLU A 83 -1.31 -7.46 10.43
N TRP A 84 -2.19 -8.29 11.01
CA TRP A 84 -3.54 -7.85 11.29
C TRP A 84 -3.71 -7.52 12.78
N PRO A 85 -4.35 -6.37 13.13
CA PRO A 85 -4.59 -6.00 14.51
C PRO A 85 -5.56 -6.99 15.17
N LYS A 86 -5.20 -7.45 16.36
CA LYS A 86 -6.07 -8.30 17.18
C LYS A 86 -7.24 -7.49 17.73
N ASN A 87 -8.38 -8.13 17.92
CA ASN A 87 -9.57 -7.51 18.50
C ASN A 87 -10.06 -6.25 17.74
N PHE A 88 -9.91 -6.25 16.41
CA PHE A 88 -10.35 -5.16 15.55
C PHE A 88 -11.28 -5.70 14.44
N PRO A 89 -12.49 -6.12 14.80
CA PRO A 89 -13.39 -6.85 13.92
C PRO A 89 -13.81 -6.03 12.71
N GLY A 90 -13.94 -6.69 11.56
CA GLY A 90 -14.38 -6.11 10.29
C GLY A 90 -13.28 -5.40 9.50
N PHE A 91 -12.16 -5.02 10.13
CA PHE A 91 -11.05 -4.31 9.47
C PHE A 91 -10.39 -5.17 8.38
N LYS A 92 -9.90 -6.37 8.76
CA LYS A 92 -9.26 -7.30 7.83
C LYS A 92 -10.19 -7.63 6.66
N GLU A 93 -11.40 -8.03 6.96
CA GLU A 93 -12.38 -8.46 5.97
C GLU A 93 -12.67 -7.33 4.95
N LYS A 94 -12.85 -6.11 5.44
CA LYS A 94 -13.14 -4.98 4.56
C LYS A 94 -11.95 -4.57 3.69
N ILE A 95 -10.73 -4.62 4.24
CA ILE A 95 -9.51 -4.34 3.49
C ILE A 95 -9.27 -5.40 2.42
N LEU A 96 -9.46 -6.68 2.73
CA LEU A 96 -9.31 -7.75 1.75
C LEU A 96 -10.39 -7.67 0.65
N GLU A 97 -11.64 -7.38 0.99
CA GLU A 97 -12.71 -7.14 0.00
C GLU A 97 -12.33 -6.03 -0.99
N TYR A 98 -11.74 -4.93 -0.49
CA TYR A 98 -11.30 -3.83 -1.32
C TYR A 98 -10.11 -4.21 -2.21
N THR A 99 -9.09 -4.84 -1.64
CA THR A 99 -7.90 -5.25 -2.41
C THR A 99 -8.25 -6.26 -3.51
N ASP A 100 -9.17 -7.18 -3.25
CA ASP A 100 -9.67 -8.11 -4.26
C ASP A 100 -10.43 -7.41 -5.40
N ALA A 101 -11.23 -6.40 -5.07
CA ALA A 101 -11.94 -5.60 -6.07
C ALA A 101 -10.97 -4.81 -6.96
N ILE A 102 -9.92 -4.23 -6.38
CA ILE A 102 -8.90 -3.48 -7.14
C ILE A 102 -7.99 -4.43 -7.95
N ASP A 103 -7.63 -5.61 -7.44
CA ASP A 103 -6.88 -6.62 -8.20
C ASP A 103 -7.67 -7.07 -9.46
N LYS A 104 -8.98 -7.29 -9.32
CA LYS A 104 -9.86 -7.58 -10.47
C LYS A 104 -9.90 -6.44 -11.48
N LEU A 105 -10.04 -5.20 -11.01
CA LEU A 105 -10.04 -4.02 -11.87
C LEU A 105 -8.68 -3.87 -12.59
N ALA A 106 -7.57 -4.05 -11.87
CA ALA A 106 -6.23 -3.98 -12.44
C ALA A 106 -6.04 -5.00 -13.58
N LYS A 107 -6.51 -6.24 -13.39
CA LYS A 107 -6.45 -7.29 -14.42
C LYS A 107 -7.27 -6.93 -15.65
N GLN A 108 -8.42 -6.29 -15.50
CA GLN A 108 -9.23 -5.82 -16.63
C GLN A 108 -8.55 -4.73 -17.47
N LEU A 109 -7.63 -3.97 -16.87
CA LEU A 109 -6.88 -2.92 -17.57
C LEU A 109 -5.65 -3.44 -18.31
N LEU A 110 -5.20 -4.68 -18.08
CA LEU A 110 -4.00 -5.21 -18.72
C LEU A 110 -4.13 -5.30 -20.24
N ALA A 111 -5.25 -5.79 -20.75
CA ALA A 111 -5.48 -5.91 -22.19
C ALA A 111 -5.57 -4.53 -22.89
N PRO A 112 -6.37 -3.55 -22.43
CA PRO A 112 -6.33 -2.19 -22.98
C PRO A 112 -4.95 -1.53 -22.93
N LEU A 113 -4.17 -1.73 -21.86
CA LEU A 113 -2.82 -1.22 -21.76
C LEU A 113 -1.87 -1.86 -22.79
N ALA A 114 -1.94 -3.18 -22.99
CA ALA A 114 -1.16 -3.85 -24.03
C ALA A 114 -1.49 -3.31 -25.43
N ILE A 115 -2.77 -3.18 -25.75
CA ILE A 115 -3.23 -2.64 -27.05
C ILE A 115 -2.76 -1.20 -27.25
N SER A 116 -2.79 -0.37 -26.22
CA SER A 116 -2.31 1.03 -26.31
C SER A 116 -0.81 1.16 -26.57
N LEU A 117 -0.07 0.08 -26.37
CA LEU A 117 1.37 -0.04 -26.66
C LEU A 117 1.65 -0.84 -27.95
N ASP A 118 0.64 -1.03 -28.81
CA ASP A 118 0.72 -1.82 -30.05
C ASP A 118 1.15 -3.29 -29.80
N MET A 119 0.76 -3.85 -28.64
CA MET A 119 1.10 -5.22 -28.24
C MET A 119 -0.16 -6.11 -28.25
N PRO A 120 0.00 -7.44 -28.38
CA PRO A 120 -1.12 -8.37 -28.23
C PRO A 120 -1.83 -8.19 -26.88
N ALA A 121 -3.18 -8.25 -26.86
CA ALA A 121 -3.99 -8.05 -25.66
C ALA A 121 -3.58 -8.92 -24.46
N SER A 122 -3.09 -10.14 -24.74
CA SER A 122 -2.67 -11.12 -23.71
C SER A 122 -1.23 -10.92 -23.17
N THR A 123 -0.51 -9.92 -23.66
CA THR A 123 0.93 -9.73 -23.35
C THR A 123 1.25 -9.74 -21.85
N PHE A 124 0.39 -9.14 -21.03
CA PHE A 124 0.62 -9.01 -19.60
C PHE A 124 -0.08 -10.07 -18.74
N GLU A 125 -0.95 -10.91 -19.32
CA GLU A 125 -1.79 -11.84 -18.56
C GLU A 125 -0.98 -12.79 -17.66
N ASN A 126 0.02 -13.45 -18.22
CA ASN A 126 0.84 -14.41 -17.46
C ASN A 126 1.68 -13.75 -16.37
N ALA A 127 2.21 -12.54 -16.64
CA ALA A 127 3.04 -11.81 -15.68
C ALA A 127 2.23 -11.33 -14.47
N PHE A 128 0.93 -11.07 -14.65
CA PHE A 128 0.05 -10.53 -13.62
C PHE A 128 -1.06 -11.48 -13.17
N TRP A 129 -0.99 -12.76 -13.52
CA TRP A 129 -1.97 -13.76 -13.09
C TRP A 129 -2.15 -13.76 -11.57
N GLU A 130 -1.05 -13.79 -10.85
CA GLU A 130 -1.02 -13.67 -9.40
C GLU A 130 -0.12 -12.50 -8.98
N SER A 131 -0.52 -11.29 -9.41
CA SER A 131 0.28 -10.09 -9.21
C SER A 131 0.64 -9.85 -7.76
N GLN A 132 1.89 -9.47 -7.53
CA GLN A 132 2.30 -8.93 -6.25
C GLN A 132 1.87 -7.46 -6.19
N PHE A 133 1.00 -7.11 -5.26
CA PHE A 133 0.58 -5.74 -5.03
C PHE A 133 0.98 -5.25 -3.64
N SER A 134 1.01 -3.95 -3.47
CA SER A 134 1.12 -3.30 -2.16
C SER A 134 -0.04 -2.31 -2.03
N PHE A 135 -0.92 -2.56 -1.09
CA PHE A 135 -2.00 -1.65 -0.73
C PHE A 135 -1.58 -0.83 0.48
N ARG A 136 -1.82 0.48 0.42
CA ARG A 136 -1.38 1.41 1.45
C ARG A 136 -2.55 2.28 1.91
N LEU A 137 -2.90 2.18 3.18
CA LEU A 137 -3.82 3.09 3.86
C LEU A 137 -2.98 4.23 4.46
N SER A 138 -2.89 5.35 3.76
CA SER A 138 -2.07 6.49 4.17
C SER A 138 -2.89 7.51 4.93
N HIS A 139 -2.30 8.04 6.00
CA HIS A 139 -2.81 9.19 6.74
C HIS A 139 -1.79 10.32 6.71
N TYR A 140 -2.22 11.46 6.20
CA TYR A 140 -1.48 12.71 6.16
C TYR A 140 -2.11 13.67 7.16
N PRO A 141 -1.48 13.93 8.31
CA PRO A 141 -2.04 14.84 9.30
C PRO A 141 -2.06 16.28 8.78
N ALA A 142 -2.97 17.07 9.28
CA ALA A 142 -2.98 18.49 9.02
C ALA A 142 -1.70 19.16 9.53
N VAL A 143 -1.03 19.92 8.70
CA VAL A 143 0.19 20.66 9.04
C VAL A 143 -0.19 22.13 9.28
N LYS A 144 0.13 22.65 10.48
CA LYS A 144 -0.15 24.05 10.83
C LYS A 144 0.85 25.01 10.18
N ASP A 145 2.14 24.63 10.19
CA ASP A 145 3.22 25.46 9.67
C ASP A 145 3.98 24.71 8.60
N GLN A 146 4.14 25.34 7.43
CA GLN A 146 4.90 24.73 6.35
C GLN A 146 6.40 24.88 6.62
N ILE A 147 7.08 23.77 6.82
CA ILE A 147 8.53 23.73 7.03
C ILE A 147 9.21 23.43 5.69
N LYS A 148 10.23 24.21 5.33
CA LYS A 148 10.98 24.02 4.09
C LYS A 148 11.54 22.59 3.97
N ASN A 149 11.36 21.97 2.82
CA ASN A 149 11.78 20.61 2.47
C ASN A 149 11.14 19.51 3.35
N GLN A 150 10.00 19.80 3.99
CA GLN A 150 9.18 18.81 4.67
C GLN A 150 7.91 18.56 3.88
N TYR A 151 7.67 17.33 3.55
CA TYR A 151 6.56 16.89 2.71
C TYR A 151 5.68 15.89 3.47
N GLY A 152 4.44 15.75 3.08
CA GLY A 152 3.62 14.60 3.46
C GLY A 152 4.25 13.31 2.93
N ILE A 153 4.62 13.32 1.65
CA ILE A 153 5.53 12.39 1.00
C ILE A 153 6.42 13.19 0.04
N ALA A 154 7.73 12.96 0.08
CA ALA A 154 8.67 13.67 -0.79
C ALA A 154 8.46 13.30 -2.27
N PRO A 155 8.88 14.18 -3.23
CA PRO A 155 8.83 13.87 -4.65
C PRO A 155 9.50 12.54 -4.96
N HIS A 156 8.80 11.67 -5.69
CA HIS A 156 9.28 10.33 -6.00
C HIS A 156 8.67 9.79 -7.31
N THR A 157 9.22 8.69 -7.78
CA THR A 157 8.63 7.85 -8.81
C THR A 157 8.25 6.51 -8.18
N ASP A 158 7.09 5.99 -8.56
CA ASP A 158 6.68 4.64 -8.16
C ASP A 158 7.56 3.60 -8.88
N SER A 159 7.82 2.49 -8.22
CA SER A 159 8.61 1.36 -8.77
C SER A 159 7.75 0.16 -9.15
N ASN A 160 6.47 0.36 -9.30
CA ASN A 160 5.48 -0.63 -9.70
C ASN A 160 4.99 -0.37 -11.14
N PHE A 161 4.27 -1.34 -11.70
CA PHE A 161 3.73 -1.27 -13.07
C PHE A 161 2.53 -0.31 -13.17
N LEU A 162 1.63 -0.33 -12.20
CA LEU A 162 0.40 0.45 -12.19
C LEU A 162 0.06 0.89 -10.76
N THR A 163 -0.31 2.15 -10.59
CA THR A 163 -0.77 2.72 -9.31
C THR A 163 -2.22 3.18 -9.42
N PHE A 164 -3.05 2.74 -8.48
CA PHE A 164 -4.39 3.29 -8.25
C PHE A 164 -4.34 4.20 -7.03
N LEU A 165 -4.70 5.45 -7.21
CA LEU A 165 -4.74 6.43 -6.14
C LEU A 165 -6.18 6.87 -5.88
N ALA A 166 -6.59 6.82 -4.62
CA ALA A 166 -7.84 7.39 -4.14
C ALA A 166 -7.55 8.35 -2.99
N GLN A 167 -8.25 9.50 -2.97
CA GLN A 167 -8.16 10.49 -1.90
C GLN A 167 -9.50 10.57 -1.17
N SER A 168 -9.44 10.84 0.13
CA SER A 168 -10.63 11.25 0.90
C SER A 168 -11.01 12.69 0.52
N GLU A 169 -12.29 12.97 0.57
CA GLU A 169 -12.84 14.33 0.50
C GLU A 169 -12.48 15.12 1.75
#